data_19bfa8796e1c7e702c026ecdd3cac5d6
#
_entry.id   19bfa8796e1c7e702c026ecdd3cac5d6
#
_cell.length_a   1.000
_cell.length_b   1.000
_cell.length_c   1.000
_cell.angle_alpha   90.00
_cell.angle_beta   90.00
_cell.angle_gamma   90.00
#
_symmetry.space_group_name_H-M   'P 1'
#
loop_
_entity.id
_entity.type
_entity.pdbx_description
1 polymer ?
#
loop_
_entity_poly.entity_id
_entity_poly.type
_entity_poly.pdbx_seq_one_letter_code
_entity_poly.pdbx_strand_id
1 'polypeptide(L)'
;MTGGFRIDNLGGKNYHVDPGPGALVRTYQFGMDPRNVDGVFVSHAHTDHYNDAEIIIEAMTNGMTQDYGHIIGSKSVLSGYGQWGPCISSYHQSKSEIIELDDGNIRYFDNCLIKATPTRHGDPKAVGFQIEYKDFKISYTSDTAYFPELAKAHKGADIFIASVLRPGDNSIKGHLSSSGFIKLIKEIKPKLAIMTHLGLKMISNNPIGEAKRITKSTHIKTLAAFDGMSLDINYNNPANARIVSLKDVDAPYHGSNSKLSNFERKNINKLANKNRENDELYMLKRNSR
;
A
#
# COMPACT_ATOMS: atom_id res chain seq x y z
N MET A 1 -10.97 7.98 -3.55
CA MET A 1 -10.08 7.19 -2.69
C MET A 1 -8.90 6.82 -3.53
N THR A 2 -7.70 7.00 -3.06
CA THR A 2 -6.48 6.69 -3.80
C THR A 2 -5.85 5.45 -3.20
N GLY A 3 -5.16 4.63 -4.03
CA GLY A 3 -4.52 3.37 -3.62
C GLY A 3 -3.13 3.72 -3.19
N GLY A 4 -2.33 4.17 -2.74
CA GLY A 4 -0.90 4.41 -2.68
C GLY A 4 -0.29 4.16 -1.29
N PHE A 5 0.89 3.62 -1.28
CA PHE A 5 1.72 3.49 -0.09
C PHE A 5 3.21 3.44 -0.45
N ARG A 6 4.05 3.63 0.55
CA ARG A 6 5.50 3.48 0.37
C ARG A 6 6.01 2.26 1.13
N ILE A 7 7.06 1.68 0.58
CA ILE A 7 7.89 0.68 1.24
C ILE A 7 9.28 1.30 1.33
N ASP A 8 9.65 1.76 2.52
CA ASP A 8 10.93 2.41 2.72
C ASP A 8 11.94 1.46 3.39
N ASN A 9 13.20 1.58 2.97
CA ASN A 9 14.34 0.81 3.48
C ASN A 9 14.20 -0.73 3.29
N LEU A 10 13.58 -1.17 2.22
CA LEU A 10 13.62 -2.58 1.84
C LEU A 10 14.96 -2.87 1.14
N GLY A 11 15.88 -3.48 1.86
CA GLY A 11 17.24 -3.68 1.35
C GLY A 11 18.04 -2.40 1.11
N GLY A 12 17.69 -1.31 1.80
CA GLY A 12 18.28 0.02 1.59
C GLY A 12 17.63 0.84 0.48
N LYS A 13 16.52 0.36 -0.09
CA LYS A 13 15.79 0.97 -1.20
C LYS A 13 14.37 1.40 -0.80
N ASN A 14 13.84 2.41 -1.47
CA ASN A 14 12.55 3.03 -1.20
C ASN A 14 11.65 2.94 -2.44
N TYR A 15 10.45 2.44 -2.27
CA TYR A 15 9.51 2.23 -3.37
C TYR A 15 8.18 2.93 -3.10
N HIS A 16 7.62 3.55 -4.13
CA HIS A 16 6.27 4.11 -4.10
C HIS A 16 5.32 3.23 -4.91
N VAL A 17 4.34 2.68 -4.26
CA VAL A 17 3.34 1.78 -4.85
C VAL A 17 2.07 2.56 -5.12
N ASP A 18 1.54 2.45 -6.32
CA ASP A 18 0.28 3.05 -6.78
C ASP A 18 0.15 4.54 -6.42
N PRO A 19 1.07 5.42 -6.88
CA PRO A 19 1.00 6.85 -6.57
C PRO A 19 -0.18 7.52 -7.29
N GLY A 20 -1.37 7.40 -6.69
CA GLY A 20 -2.59 8.04 -7.15
C GLY A 20 -2.62 9.55 -6.85
N PRO A 21 -3.76 10.23 -7.15
CA PRO A 21 -3.88 11.68 -7.04
C PRO A 21 -3.49 12.24 -5.67
N GLY A 22 -2.54 13.18 -5.67
CA GLY A 22 -2.03 13.84 -4.46
C GLY A 22 -0.87 13.11 -3.78
N ALA A 23 -0.34 12.03 -4.36
CA ALA A 23 0.77 11.26 -3.77
C ALA A 23 2.03 12.12 -3.56
N LEU A 24 2.37 12.98 -4.52
CA LEU A 24 3.49 13.93 -4.38
C LEU A 24 3.28 14.89 -3.20
N VAL A 25 2.11 15.52 -3.15
CA VAL A 25 1.78 16.50 -2.10
C VAL A 25 1.78 15.84 -0.73
N ARG A 26 1.19 14.65 -0.60
CA ARG A 26 1.17 13.87 0.64
C ARG A 26 2.57 13.42 1.06
N THR A 27 3.42 13.02 0.11
CA THR A 27 4.82 12.68 0.40
C THR A 27 5.53 13.83 1.12
N TYR A 28 5.42 15.07 0.61
CA TYR A 28 5.97 16.24 1.28
C TYR A 28 5.28 16.57 2.61
N GLN A 29 3.96 16.50 2.66
CA GLN A 29 3.20 16.77 3.90
C GLN A 29 3.58 15.83 5.04
N PHE A 30 3.96 14.60 4.72
CA PHE A 30 4.40 13.60 5.70
C PHE A 30 5.92 13.61 5.94
N GLY A 31 6.62 14.66 5.48
CA GLY A 31 8.04 14.86 5.75
C GLY A 31 8.96 13.92 4.97
N MET A 32 8.46 13.28 3.92
CA MET A 32 9.26 12.43 3.05
C MET A 32 9.72 13.20 1.82
N ASP A 33 10.90 12.85 1.31
CA ASP A 33 11.43 13.43 0.08
C ASP A 33 11.14 12.48 -1.11
N PRO A 34 10.36 12.91 -2.12
CA PRO A 34 10.08 12.08 -3.29
C PRO A 34 11.31 11.76 -4.14
N ARG A 35 12.40 12.55 -4.01
CA ARG A 35 13.68 12.27 -4.68
C ARG A 35 14.40 11.04 -4.13
N ASN A 36 14.06 10.63 -2.92
CA ASN A 36 14.61 9.42 -2.28
C ASN A 36 13.84 8.14 -2.65
N VAL A 37 13.07 8.15 -3.73
CA VAL A 37 12.40 6.96 -4.27
C VAL A 37 13.36 6.27 -5.24
N ASP A 38 13.49 4.95 -5.11
CA ASP A 38 14.33 4.10 -5.98
C ASP A 38 13.47 3.33 -7.01
N GLY A 39 12.16 3.29 -6.82
CA GLY A 39 11.27 2.67 -7.80
C GLY A 39 9.80 3.03 -7.58
N VAL A 40 9.09 3.09 -8.70
CA VAL A 40 7.64 3.34 -8.77
C VAL A 40 6.94 2.09 -9.27
N PHE A 41 5.96 1.61 -8.51
CA PHE A 41 5.12 0.47 -8.88
C PHE A 41 3.73 0.95 -9.21
N VAL A 42 3.17 0.54 -10.34
CA VAL A 42 1.78 0.83 -10.70
C VAL A 42 1.07 -0.45 -11.10
N SER A 43 0.11 -0.83 -10.30
CA SER A 43 -0.57 -2.12 -10.41
C SER A 43 -1.52 -2.22 -11.60
N HIS A 44 -2.21 -1.13 -11.96
CA HIS A 44 -3.18 -1.10 -13.05
C HIS A 44 -3.53 0.33 -13.52
N ALA A 45 -4.27 0.41 -14.62
CA ALA A 45 -4.51 1.65 -15.37
C ALA A 45 -5.76 2.43 -14.90
N HIS A 46 -6.10 2.42 -13.61
CA HIS A 46 -7.07 3.33 -13.05
C HIS A 46 -6.40 4.56 -12.45
N THR A 47 -6.98 5.73 -12.68
CA THR A 47 -6.40 7.05 -12.34
C THR A 47 -6.09 7.21 -10.85
N ASP A 48 -6.84 6.58 -9.99
CA ASP A 48 -6.61 6.60 -8.54
C ASP A 48 -5.39 5.77 -8.09
N HIS A 49 -4.71 5.08 -9.01
CA HIS A 49 -3.49 4.32 -8.77
C HIS A 49 -2.25 4.88 -9.49
N TYR A 50 -2.39 5.62 -10.60
CA TYR A 50 -1.23 6.06 -11.38
C TYR A 50 -1.09 7.57 -11.55
N ASN A 51 -2.08 8.37 -11.18
CA ASN A 51 -2.17 9.79 -11.59
C ASN A 51 -0.94 10.63 -11.26
N ASP A 52 -0.25 10.37 -10.14
CA ASP A 52 0.96 11.07 -9.76
C ASP A 52 2.24 10.28 -10.12
N ALA A 53 2.13 9.15 -10.87
CA ALA A 53 3.30 8.32 -11.16
C ALA A 53 4.39 9.09 -11.92
N GLU A 54 4.03 9.82 -12.96
CA GLU A 54 5.00 10.55 -13.77
C GLU A 54 5.73 11.63 -12.98
N ILE A 55 5.04 12.40 -12.13
CA ILE A 55 5.68 13.44 -11.31
C ILE A 55 6.59 12.84 -10.20
N ILE A 56 6.26 11.65 -9.69
CA ILE A 56 7.16 10.93 -8.77
C ILE A 56 8.40 10.40 -9.53
N ILE A 57 8.23 9.93 -10.78
CA ILE A 57 9.35 9.52 -11.64
C ILE A 57 10.26 10.72 -11.95
N GLU A 58 9.69 11.89 -12.24
CA GLU A 58 10.49 13.10 -12.41
C GLU A 58 11.30 13.43 -11.14
N ALA A 59 10.69 13.33 -9.97
CA ALA A 59 11.42 13.56 -8.72
C ALA A 59 12.54 12.53 -8.52
N MET A 60 12.26 11.24 -8.76
CA MET A 60 13.20 10.13 -8.67
C MET A 60 14.40 10.31 -9.61
N THR A 61 14.16 10.77 -10.83
CA THR A 61 15.18 10.97 -11.89
C THR A 61 15.78 12.36 -11.93
N ASN A 62 15.57 13.15 -10.88
CA ASN A 62 16.03 14.55 -10.77
C ASN A 62 15.60 15.42 -11.97
N GLY A 63 14.29 15.43 -12.25
CA GLY A 63 13.71 16.18 -13.37
C GLY A 63 14.09 15.58 -14.72
N MET A 64 14.12 14.27 -14.87
CA MET A 64 14.48 13.53 -16.08
C MET A 64 15.91 13.79 -16.58
N THR A 65 16.80 14.22 -15.69
CA THR A 65 18.21 14.48 -16.04
C THR A 65 19.14 13.31 -15.74
N GLN A 66 18.71 12.35 -14.92
CA GLN A 66 19.50 11.20 -14.49
C GLN A 66 18.81 9.89 -14.87
N ASP A 67 19.58 8.94 -15.37
CA ASP A 67 19.14 7.56 -15.56
C ASP A 67 19.16 6.90 -14.17
N TYR A 68 17.98 6.61 -13.60
CA TYR A 68 17.88 6.10 -12.24
C TYR A 68 16.59 5.36 -11.97
N GLY A 69 16.69 4.35 -11.09
CA GLY A 69 15.56 3.64 -10.49
C GLY A 69 14.79 2.73 -11.44
N HIS A 70 13.69 2.22 -10.94
CA HIS A 70 12.85 1.27 -11.65
C HIS A 70 11.42 1.80 -11.82
N ILE A 71 10.83 1.57 -12.98
CA ILE A 71 9.40 1.72 -13.22
C ILE A 71 8.82 0.32 -13.42
N ILE A 72 8.04 -0.14 -12.46
CA ILE A 72 7.48 -1.48 -12.42
C ILE A 72 5.98 -1.35 -12.56
N GLY A 73 5.38 -2.02 -13.53
CA GLY A 73 3.95 -1.87 -13.73
C GLY A 73 3.33 -2.98 -14.55
N SER A 74 1.99 -3.01 -14.54
CA SER A 74 1.23 -3.90 -15.40
C SER A 74 1.39 -3.52 -16.87
N LYS A 75 1.10 -4.46 -17.75
CA LYS A 75 1.10 -4.23 -19.19
C LYS A 75 0.22 -3.05 -19.61
N SER A 76 -0.97 -2.90 -19.03
CA SER A 76 -1.85 -1.78 -19.31
C SER A 76 -1.22 -0.43 -18.98
N VAL A 77 -0.41 -0.36 -17.91
CA VAL A 77 0.25 0.87 -17.47
C VAL A 77 1.43 1.25 -18.35
N LEU A 78 2.25 0.29 -18.77
CA LEU A 78 3.54 0.54 -19.42
C LEU A 78 3.43 0.50 -20.96
N SER A 79 2.87 -0.57 -21.51
CA SER A 79 2.78 -0.79 -22.96
C SER A 79 1.39 -0.51 -23.53
N GLY A 80 0.39 -0.49 -22.66
CA GLY A 80 -1.03 -0.41 -23.06
C GLY A 80 -1.63 -1.78 -23.40
N TYR A 81 -2.93 -1.90 -23.27
CA TYR A 81 -3.70 -3.08 -23.63
C TYR A 81 -5.15 -2.73 -24.00
N GLY A 82 -5.50 -2.85 -25.27
CA GLY A 82 -6.81 -2.49 -25.79
C GLY A 82 -7.10 -0.99 -25.59
N GLN A 83 -8.13 -0.69 -24.78
CA GLN A 83 -8.47 0.70 -24.43
C GLN A 83 -7.73 1.24 -23.20
N TRP A 84 -6.88 0.42 -22.55
CA TRP A 84 -6.16 0.75 -21.33
C TRP A 84 -4.74 1.21 -21.63
N GLY A 85 -4.37 2.38 -21.15
CA GLY A 85 -3.01 2.90 -21.22
C GLY A 85 -2.43 3.09 -22.64
N PRO A 86 -1.10 3.25 -22.75
CA PRO A 86 -0.17 3.37 -21.62
C PRO A 86 -0.47 4.58 -20.73
N CYS A 87 -0.22 4.45 -19.43
CA CYS A 87 -0.49 5.50 -18.43
C CYS A 87 0.77 6.29 -18.06
N ILE A 88 1.94 5.72 -18.31
CA ILE A 88 3.24 6.35 -18.16
C ILE A 88 3.82 6.54 -19.55
N SER A 89 4.05 7.79 -19.95
CA SER A 89 4.54 8.12 -21.29
C SER A 89 5.95 7.55 -21.53
N SER A 90 6.27 7.31 -22.79
CA SER A 90 7.62 6.87 -23.18
C SER A 90 8.73 7.84 -22.75
N TYR A 91 8.40 9.14 -22.64
CA TYR A 91 9.30 10.14 -22.09
C TYR A 91 9.65 9.82 -20.63
N HIS A 92 8.68 9.58 -19.76
CA HIS A 92 8.93 9.27 -18.35
C HIS A 92 9.53 7.86 -18.16
N GLN A 93 9.25 6.93 -19.07
CA GLN A 93 9.89 5.61 -19.05
C GLN A 93 11.38 5.64 -19.45
N SER A 94 11.84 6.66 -20.20
CA SER A 94 13.15 6.69 -20.85
C SER A 94 14.34 6.77 -19.91
N LYS A 95 14.14 7.14 -18.64
CA LYS A 95 15.21 7.39 -17.66
C LYS A 95 15.30 6.36 -16.54
N SER A 96 14.53 5.27 -16.63
CA SER A 96 14.51 4.23 -15.61
C SER A 96 14.50 2.84 -16.24
N GLU A 97 14.89 1.83 -15.48
CA GLU A 97 14.72 0.45 -15.87
C GLU A 97 13.23 0.07 -15.82
N ILE A 98 12.73 -0.49 -16.93
CA ILE A 98 11.32 -0.85 -17.08
C ILE A 98 11.12 -2.32 -16.78
N ILE A 99 10.22 -2.61 -15.84
CA ILE A 99 9.84 -3.97 -15.48
C ILE A 99 8.33 -4.14 -15.70
N GLU A 100 7.96 -4.69 -16.85
CA GLU A 100 6.57 -5.02 -17.12
C GLU A 100 6.18 -6.32 -16.43
N LEU A 101 5.05 -6.27 -15.73
CA LEU A 101 4.47 -7.41 -15.02
C LEU A 101 3.20 -7.89 -15.73
N ASP A 102 3.10 -9.21 -15.88
CA ASP A 102 1.86 -9.92 -16.23
C ASP A 102 1.69 -11.09 -15.26
N ASP A 103 0.49 -11.61 -15.09
CA ASP A 103 0.19 -12.64 -14.10
C ASP A 103 1.16 -13.82 -14.16
N GLY A 104 1.66 -14.23 -13.00
CA GLY A 104 2.63 -15.31 -12.83
C GLY A 104 4.07 -14.95 -13.18
N ASN A 105 4.35 -13.77 -13.74
CA ASN A 105 5.72 -13.37 -14.05
C ASN A 105 6.55 -13.21 -12.77
N ILE A 106 7.83 -13.60 -12.89
CA ILE A 106 8.83 -13.37 -11.86
C ILE A 106 9.94 -12.51 -12.48
N ARG A 107 10.34 -11.47 -11.77
CA ARG A 107 11.42 -10.57 -12.15
C ARG A 107 12.35 -10.34 -10.97
N TYR A 108 13.59 -10.01 -11.25
CA TYR A 108 14.58 -9.60 -10.26
C TYR A 108 14.89 -8.11 -10.48
N PHE A 109 15.01 -7.38 -9.40
CA PHE A 109 15.42 -5.98 -9.40
C PHE A 109 16.07 -5.67 -8.04
N ASP A 110 17.10 -4.84 -8.07
CA ASP A 110 17.95 -4.63 -6.90
C ASP A 110 18.36 -5.97 -6.27
N ASN A 111 18.07 -6.19 -5.00
CA ASN A 111 18.26 -7.47 -4.31
C ASN A 111 16.92 -8.15 -4.00
N CYS A 112 15.88 -7.84 -4.75
CA CYS A 112 14.53 -8.33 -4.55
C CYS A 112 14.08 -9.22 -5.71
N LEU A 113 13.20 -10.16 -5.40
CA LEU A 113 12.39 -10.88 -6.36
C LEU A 113 10.98 -10.35 -6.29
N ILE A 114 10.37 -10.00 -7.42
CA ILE A 114 8.96 -9.69 -7.53
C ILE A 114 8.24 -10.75 -8.35
N LYS A 115 7.12 -11.22 -7.82
CA LYS A 115 6.19 -12.10 -8.50
C LYS A 115 4.87 -11.37 -8.70
N ALA A 116 4.41 -11.24 -9.95
CA ALA A 116 3.08 -10.75 -10.25
C ALA A 116 2.01 -11.77 -9.79
N THR A 117 0.91 -11.28 -9.26
CA THR A 117 -0.22 -12.10 -8.79
C THR A 117 -1.49 -11.71 -9.52
N PRO A 118 -2.40 -12.69 -9.77
CA PRO A 118 -3.61 -12.44 -10.53
C PRO A 118 -4.59 -11.53 -9.83
N THR A 119 -5.37 -10.79 -10.61
CA THR A 119 -6.51 -10.01 -10.14
C THR A 119 -7.78 -10.34 -10.93
N ARG A 120 -8.94 -10.00 -10.37
CA ARG A 120 -10.22 -9.95 -11.08
C ARG A 120 -10.79 -8.56 -10.94
N HIS A 121 -10.41 -7.68 -11.87
CA HIS A 121 -10.71 -6.24 -11.84
C HIS A 121 -11.18 -5.72 -13.20
N GLY A 122 -11.43 -4.40 -13.29
CA GLY A 122 -11.87 -3.74 -14.52
C GLY A 122 -10.80 -3.75 -15.61
N ASP A 123 -9.57 -3.41 -15.25
CA ASP A 123 -8.42 -3.55 -16.13
C ASP A 123 -8.02 -5.03 -16.24
N PRO A 124 -8.07 -5.64 -17.45
CA PRO A 124 -7.79 -7.07 -17.63
C PRO A 124 -6.33 -7.45 -17.46
N LYS A 125 -5.43 -6.47 -17.39
CA LYS A 125 -4.00 -6.66 -17.13
C LYS A 125 -3.55 -6.15 -15.76
N ALA A 126 -4.50 -5.79 -14.90
CA ALA A 126 -4.21 -5.46 -13.52
C ALA A 126 -3.48 -6.60 -12.82
N VAL A 127 -2.49 -6.28 -12.00
CA VAL A 127 -1.72 -7.25 -11.21
C VAL A 127 -1.60 -6.80 -9.77
N GLY A 128 -1.68 -7.75 -8.85
CA GLY A 128 -1.06 -7.63 -7.55
C GLY A 128 0.39 -8.08 -7.63
N PHE A 129 1.09 -8.08 -6.50
CA PHE A 129 2.47 -8.58 -6.46
C PHE A 129 2.88 -9.11 -5.10
N GLN A 130 3.90 -9.94 -5.10
CA GLN A 130 4.64 -10.34 -3.91
C GLN A 130 6.11 -9.99 -4.13
N ILE A 131 6.67 -9.18 -3.22
CA ILE A 131 8.09 -8.85 -3.20
C ILE A 131 8.75 -9.70 -2.11
N GLU A 132 9.86 -10.36 -2.48
CA GLU A 132 10.71 -11.12 -1.58
C GLU A 132 12.08 -10.47 -1.50
N TYR A 133 12.48 -10.09 -0.29
CA TYR A 133 13.81 -9.65 0.05
C TYR A 133 14.39 -10.57 1.11
N LYS A 134 15.43 -11.36 0.76
CA LYS A 134 15.89 -12.48 1.58
C LYS A 134 14.73 -13.45 1.87
N ASP A 135 14.45 -13.72 3.14
CA ASP A 135 13.34 -14.59 3.56
C ASP A 135 12.05 -13.83 3.93
N PHE A 136 12.02 -12.51 3.69
CA PHE A 136 10.91 -11.65 4.06
C PHE A 136 10.04 -11.32 2.86
N LYS A 137 8.72 -11.53 2.99
CA LYS A 137 7.75 -11.38 1.89
C LYS A 137 6.68 -10.36 2.20
N ILE A 138 6.60 -9.32 1.36
CA ILE A 138 5.51 -8.34 1.34
C ILE A 138 4.62 -8.66 0.15
N SER A 139 3.32 -8.76 0.36
CA SER A 139 2.38 -9.07 -0.70
C SER A 139 1.24 -8.06 -0.75
N TYR A 140 0.89 -7.62 -1.95
CA TYR A 140 -0.16 -6.63 -2.22
C TYR A 140 -1.13 -7.16 -3.27
N THR A 141 -2.43 -7.10 -2.99
CA THR A 141 -3.45 -7.62 -3.90
C THR A 141 -3.71 -6.73 -5.10
N SER A 142 -3.41 -5.42 -5.01
CA SER A 142 -4.05 -4.42 -5.85
C SER A 142 -5.57 -4.48 -5.70
N ASP A 143 -6.31 -3.85 -6.62
CA ASP A 143 -7.76 -3.94 -6.66
C ASP A 143 -8.19 -5.26 -7.31
N THR A 144 -9.01 -6.01 -6.60
CA THR A 144 -9.51 -7.31 -7.07
C THR A 144 -10.77 -7.74 -6.35
N ALA A 145 -11.62 -8.51 -7.03
CA ALA A 145 -12.63 -9.32 -6.37
C ALA A 145 -11.99 -10.51 -5.65
N TYR A 146 -12.71 -11.09 -4.69
CA TYR A 146 -12.32 -12.38 -4.12
C TYR A 146 -12.52 -13.52 -5.14
N PHE A 147 -11.55 -14.41 -5.24
CA PHE A 147 -11.65 -15.70 -5.90
C PHE A 147 -10.72 -16.72 -5.20
N PRO A 148 -11.03 -18.03 -5.26
CA PRO A 148 -10.34 -19.04 -4.44
C PRO A 148 -8.83 -19.11 -4.67
N GLU A 149 -8.37 -18.93 -5.92
CA GLU A 149 -6.96 -19.06 -6.30
C GLU A 149 -6.09 -17.90 -5.79
N LEU A 150 -6.73 -16.77 -5.44
CA LEU A 150 -6.02 -15.56 -4.99
C LEU A 150 -5.16 -15.83 -3.74
N ALA A 151 -5.66 -16.62 -2.79
CA ALA A 151 -4.91 -16.96 -1.59
C ALA A 151 -3.61 -17.73 -1.90
N LYS A 152 -3.64 -18.63 -2.90
CA LYS A 152 -2.45 -19.40 -3.33
C LYS A 152 -1.37 -18.49 -3.89
N ALA A 153 -1.77 -17.45 -4.64
CA ALA A 153 -0.84 -16.49 -5.25
C ALA A 153 -0.07 -15.68 -4.20
N HIS A 154 -0.69 -15.44 -3.05
CA HIS A 154 -0.12 -14.66 -1.93
C HIS A 154 0.42 -15.51 -0.78
N LYS A 155 0.50 -16.84 -0.96
CA LYS A 155 0.95 -17.76 0.09
C LYS A 155 2.37 -17.43 0.54
N GLY A 156 2.59 -17.52 1.86
CA GLY A 156 3.90 -17.26 2.48
C GLY A 156 4.20 -15.79 2.71
N ALA A 157 3.25 -14.88 2.47
CA ALA A 157 3.41 -13.48 2.82
C ALA A 157 3.59 -13.30 4.34
N ASP A 158 4.64 -12.60 4.73
CA ASP A 158 4.82 -12.12 6.11
C ASP A 158 3.91 -10.92 6.37
N ILE A 159 3.86 -10.00 5.42
CA ILE A 159 2.94 -8.87 5.40
C ILE A 159 2.01 -9.01 4.20
N PHE A 160 0.72 -8.97 4.47
CA PHE A 160 -0.31 -9.01 3.44
C PHE A 160 -1.09 -7.71 3.42
N ILE A 161 -0.97 -6.94 2.35
CA ILE A 161 -1.65 -5.67 2.11
C ILE A 161 -2.76 -5.91 1.09
N ALA A 162 -3.98 -5.50 1.39
CA ALA A 162 -5.10 -5.69 0.47
C ALA A 162 -5.98 -4.45 0.34
N SER A 163 -6.43 -4.19 -0.88
CA SER A 163 -7.45 -3.18 -1.18
C SER A 163 -8.82 -3.66 -0.73
N VAL A 164 -9.31 -3.19 0.43
CA VAL A 164 -10.58 -3.64 1.04
C VAL A 164 -11.61 -2.54 1.00
N LEU A 165 -12.37 -2.47 -0.08
CA LEU A 165 -13.23 -1.32 -0.38
C LEU A 165 -14.47 -1.26 0.52
N ARG A 166 -15.02 -2.39 0.97
CA ARG A 166 -16.32 -2.45 1.64
C ARG A 166 -16.29 -3.23 2.95
N PRO A 167 -17.07 -2.81 3.97
CA PRO A 167 -17.23 -3.58 5.20
C PRO A 167 -18.16 -4.78 4.99
N GLY A 168 -18.02 -5.80 5.84
CA GLY A 168 -18.89 -6.99 5.86
C GLY A 168 -18.88 -7.75 4.55
N ASP A 169 -20.05 -8.23 4.13
CA ASP A 169 -20.25 -9.01 2.88
C ASP A 169 -20.60 -8.17 1.65
N ASN A 170 -20.66 -6.86 1.79
CA ASN A 170 -21.10 -5.94 0.74
C ASN A 170 -20.03 -5.73 -0.34
N SER A 171 -19.59 -6.79 -1.02
CA SER A 171 -18.65 -6.66 -2.14
C SER A 171 -19.29 -5.93 -3.32
N ILE A 172 -18.47 -5.23 -4.10
CA ILE A 172 -18.82 -4.74 -5.43
C ILE A 172 -17.92 -5.39 -6.47
N LYS A 173 -18.38 -5.41 -7.71
CA LYS A 173 -17.65 -6.04 -8.81
C LYS A 173 -16.20 -5.53 -8.86
N GLY A 174 -15.23 -6.43 -8.90
CA GLY A 174 -13.82 -6.09 -9.01
C GLY A 174 -13.14 -5.64 -7.71
N HIS A 175 -13.81 -5.71 -6.54
CA HIS A 175 -13.23 -5.26 -5.27
C HIS A 175 -13.52 -6.22 -4.11
N LEU A 176 -12.60 -6.28 -3.16
CA LEU A 176 -12.76 -7.03 -1.93
C LEU A 176 -13.71 -6.34 -0.94
N SER A 177 -14.43 -7.15 -0.20
CA SER A 177 -15.07 -6.80 1.07
C SER A 177 -14.27 -7.37 2.24
N SER A 178 -14.62 -6.97 3.46
CA SER A 178 -14.04 -7.56 4.68
C SER A 178 -14.20 -9.08 4.73
N SER A 179 -15.31 -9.62 4.27
CA SER A 179 -15.54 -11.07 4.24
C SER A 179 -14.61 -11.78 3.25
N GLY A 180 -14.40 -11.21 2.07
CA GLY A 180 -13.40 -11.71 1.12
C GLY A 180 -11.98 -11.65 1.70
N PHE A 181 -11.63 -10.54 2.32
CA PHE A 181 -10.34 -10.36 2.99
C PHE A 181 -10.13 -11.37 4.13
N ILE A 182 -11.14 -11.63 4.97
CA ILE A 182 -11.09 -12.63 6.04
C ILE A 182 -10.79 -14.02 5.47
N LYS A 183 -11.43 -14.41 4.36
CA LYS A 183 -11.16 -15.69 3.69
C LYS A 183 -9.70 -15.78 3.27
N LEU A 184 -9.16 -14.73 2.65
CA LEU A 184 -7.77 -14.68 2.21
C LEU A 184 -6.79 -14.83 3.38
N ILE A 185 -6.91 -14.01 4.42
CA ILE A 185 -5.94 -14.03 5.52
C ILE A 185 -5.98 -15.34 6.33
N LYS A 186 -7.15 -16.00 6.45
CA LYS A 186 -7.25 -17.32 7.09
C LYS A 186 -6.47 -18.41 6.33
N GLU A 187 -6.37 -18.30 5.03
CA GLU A 187 -5.67 -19.23 4.15
C GLU A 187 -4.18 -18.89 4.00
N ILE A 188 -3.85 -17.60 3.79
CA ILE A 188 -2.48 -17.09 3.66
C ILE A 188 -1.73 -17.17 5.00
N LYS A 189 -2.40 -16.84 6.11
CA LYS A 189 -1.87 -16.77 7.48
C LYS A 189 -0.65 -15.84 7.61
N PRO A 190 -0.76 -14.57 7.17
CA PRO A 190 0.32 -13.63 7.30
C PRO A 190 0.60 -13.29 8.77
N LYS A 191 1.80 -12.83 9.08
CA LYS A 191 2.15 -12.31 10.41
C LYS A 191 1.47 -10.96 10.69
N LEU A 192 1.25 -10.17 9.62
CA LEU A 192 0.54 -8.90 9.66
C LEU A 192 -0.33 -8.75 8.42
N ALA A 193 -1.60 -8.37 8.60
CA ALA A 193 -2.53 -8.05 7.53
C ALA A 193 -2.90 -6.56 7.58
N ILE A 194 -2.93 -5.89 6.43
CA ILE A 194 -3.21 -4.47 6.32
C ILE A 194 -4.32 -4.24 5.30
N MET A 195 -5.38 -3.57 5.72
CA MET A 195 -6.46 -3.12 4.86
C MET A 195 -6.13 -1.71 4.37
N THR A 196 -6.07 -1.51 3.07
CA THR A 196 -5.88 -0.21 2.41
C THR A 196 -6.99 0.04 1.38
N HIS A 197 -6.93 1.14 0.64
CA HIS A 197 -7.91 1.51 -0.39
C HIS A 197 -9.37 1.48 0.13
N LEU A 198 -9.57 2.05 1.32
CA LEU A 198 -10.84 1.97 2.03
C LEU A 198 -11.89 2.86 1.37
N GLY A 199 -13.01 2.29 0.90
CA GLY A 199 -14.11 3.03 0.30
C GLY A 199 -14.90 3.87 1.33
N LEU A 200 -15.69 4.83 0.87
CA LEU A 200 -16.47 5.72 1.74
C LEU A 200 -17.33 4.97 2.76
N LYS A 201 -17.97 3.86 2.35
CA LYS A 201 -18.75 3.04 3.29
C LYS A 201 -17.89 2.36 4.36
N MET A 202 -16.65 1.99 4.03
CA MET A 202 -15.70 1.46 5.00
C MET A 202 -15.26 2.55 5.97
N ILE A 203 -14.90 3.73 5.46
CA ILE A 203 -14.46 4.88 6.25
C ILE A 203 -15.57 5.33 7.23
N SER A 204 -16.82 5.43 6.75
CA SER A 204 -17.97 5.80 7.58
C SER A 204 -18.33 4.75 8.63
N ASN A 205 -17.88 3.50 8.47
CA ASN A 205 -18.22 2.36 9.32
C ASN A 205 -17.10 1.96 10.29
N ASN A 206 -16.27 2.90 10.72
CA ASN A 206 -15.18 2.66 11.68
C ASN A 206 -14.19 1.57 11.21
N PRO A 207 -13.28 1.87 10.28
CA PRO A 207 -12.32 0.89 9.75
C PRO A 207 -11.43 0.25 10.82
N ILE A 208 -11.07 1.01 11.86
CA ILE A 208 -10.27 0.50 12.98
C ILE A 208 -11.06 -0.54 13.78
N GLY A 209 -12.34 -0.27 14.04
CA GLY A 209 -13.23 -1.23 14.67
C GLY A 209 -13.38 -2.51 13.84
N GLU A 210 -13.48 -2.38 12.51
CA GLU A 210 -13.53 -3.50 11.59
C GLU A 210 -12.23 -4.32 11.61
N ALA A 211 -11.06 -3.68 11.58
CA ALA A 211 -9.77 -4.35 11.70
C ALA A 211 -9.63 -5.10 13.04
N LYS A 212 -10.06 -4.50 14.16
CA LYS A 212 -10.10 -5.16 15.47
C LYS A 212 -11.04 -6.37 15.48
N ARG A 213 -12.21 -6.26 14.88
CA ARG A 213 -13.17 -7.37 14.73
C ARG A 213 -12.55 -8.52 13.95
N ILE A 214 -11.86 -8.21 12.84
CA ILE A 214 -11.16 -9.19 12.02
C ILE A 214 -10.05 -9.87 12.83
N THR A 215 -9.20 -9.10 13.50
CA THR A 215 -8.15 -9.65 14.39
C THR A 215 -8.72 -10.62 15.41
N LYS A 216 -9.82 -10.24 16.07
CA LYS A 216 -10.48 -11.10 17.08
C LYS A 216 -11.00 -12.41 16.48
N SER A 217 -11.57 -12.36 15.27
CA SER A 217 -12.19 -13.54 14.63
C SER A 217 -11.20 -14.47 13.90
N THR A 218 -10.01 -13.95 13.56
CA THR A 218 -9.01 -14.71 12.78
C THR A 218 -7.76 -15.04 13.57
N HIS A 219 -7.51 -14.34 14.69
CA HIS A 219 -6.26 -14.34 15.46
C HIS A 219 -5.04 -13.84 14.65
N ILE A 220 -5.28 -13.16 13.53
CA ILE A 220 -4.24 -12.55 12.70
C ILE A 220 -4.28 -11.04 12.94
N LYS A 221 -3.15 -10.45 13.37
CA LYS A 221 -3.04 -9.01 13.56
C LYS A 221 -3.43 -8.28 12.27
N THR A 222 -4.49 -7.49 12.35
CA THR A 222 -5.04 -6.75 11.21
C THR A 222 -5.08 -5.27 11.54
N LEU A 223 -4.61 -4.43 10.62
CA LEU A 223 -4.64 -2.98 10.70
C LEU A 223 -5.47 -2.40 9.55
N ALA A 224 -6.16 -1.29 9.81
CA ALA A 224 -6.74 -0.46 8.76
C ALA A 224 -5.80 0.73 8.54
N ALA A 225 -5.31 0.88 7.31
CA ALA A 225 -4.44 1.99 6.93
C ALA A 225 -5.23 3.30 6.88
N PHE A 226 -4.55 4.40 7.16
CA PHE A 226 -5.05 5.76 7.00
C PHE A 226 -3.93 6.65 6.47
N ASP A 227 -4.29 7.76 5.85
CA ASP A 227 -3.33 8.70 5.27
C ASP A 227 -2.33 9.17 6.33
N GLY A 228 -1.03 9.06 6.01
CA GLY A 228 0.05 9.41 6.92
C GLY A 228 0.38 8.34 7.97
N MET A 229 -0.28 7.19 7.97
CA MET A 229 0.13 6.08 8.83
C MET A 229 1.50 5.55 8.41
N SER A 230 2.45 5.50 9.33
CA SER A 230 3.73 4.83 9.16
C SER A 230 3.84 3.63 10.09
N LEU A 231 4.38 2.54 9.56
CA LEU A 231 4.64 1.31 10.31
C LEU A 231 6.14 1.05 10.34
N ASP A 232 6.71 1.00 11.52
CA ASP A 232 8.04 0.44 11.74
C ASP A 232 7.94 -1.08 11.88
N ILE A 233 8.59 -1.80 10.97
CA ILE A 233 8.46 -3.26 10.84
C ILE A 233 9.81 -3.93 10.97
N ASN A 234 9.93 -4.75 11.99
CA ASN A 234 11.09 -5.62 12.15
C ASN A 234 10.93 -6.88 11.28
N TYR A 235 11.87 -7.15 10.38
CA TYR A 235 11.87 -8.35 9.51
C TYR A 235 11.73 -9.66 10.28
N ASN A 236 12.37 -9.76 11.45
CA ASN A 236 12.34 -10.98 12.26
C ASN A 236 11.00 -11.19 12.99
N ASN A 237 10.24 -10.11 13.20
CA ASN A 237 8.95 -10.17 13.88
C ASN A 237 7.97 -9.12 13.36
N PRO A 238 7.40 -9.31 12.14
CA PRO A 238 6.45 -8.37 11.53
C PRO A 238 5.17 -8.18 12.34
N ALA A 239 4.76 -9.16 13.14
CA ALA A 239 3.60 -9.04 14.02
C ALA A 239 3.76 -7.94 15.08
N ASN A 240 5.00 -7.58 15.44
CA ASN A 240 5.30 -6.50 16.37
C ASN A 240 5.47 -5.14 15.69
N ALA A 241 4.96 -4.99 14.47
CA ALA A 241 4.92 -3.71 13.79
C ALA A 241 4.35 -2.62 14.71
N ARG A 242 5.07 -1.51 14.80
CA ARG A 242 4.66 -0.33 15.60
C ARG A 242 4.10 0.72 14.66
N ILE A 243 2.95 1.27 15.01
CA ILE A 243 2.46 2.48 14.36
C ILE A 243 3.31 3.63 14.90
N VAL A 244 4.15 4.17 14.03
CA VAL A 244 4.86 5.42 14.29
C VAL A 244 3.89 6.51 13.84
N SER A 245 3.29 7.26 14.79
CA SER A 245 2.58 8.46 14.39
C SER A 245 3.59 9.37 13.72
N LEU A 246 3.35 9.74 12.47
CA LEU A 246 4.08 10.87 11.92
C LEU A 246 3.84 12.01 12.91
N LYS A 247 4.89 12.50 13.54
CA LYS A 247 4.84 13.75 14.28
C LYS A 247 4.20 14.74 13.34
N ASP A 248 3.41 15.69 13.87
CA ASP A 248 3.07 16.91 13.16
C ASP A 248 4.39 17.50 12.67
N VAL A 249 4.84 17.04 11.51
CA VAL A 249 5.95 17.67 10.83
C VAL A 249 5.33 18.94 10.32
N ASP A 250 5.62 20.05 10.99
CA ASP A 250 5.47 21.37 10.39
C ASP A 250 6.31 21.34 9.11
N ALA A 251 5.66 20.87 8.04
CA ALA A 251 6.30 20.83 6.74
C ALA A 251 6.72 22.25 6.42
N PRO A 252 7.99 22.52 6.08
CA PRO A 252 8.46 23.84 5.73
C PRO A 252 7.96 24.29 4.35
N TYR A 253 6.68 24.02 4.07
CA TYR A 253 6.01 24.54 2.90
C TYR A 253 5.39 25.88 3.29
N HIS A 254 6.14 26.97 3.12
CA HIS A 254 5.66 28.34 3.18
C HIS A 254 4.75 28.65 1.96
N GLY A 255 3.68 27.92 1.82
CA GLY A 255 2.63 28.13 0.83
C GLY A 255 1.27 28.01 1.51
N SER A 256 0.75 29.17 1.96
CA SER A 256 -0.64 29.43 2.36
C SER A 256 -1.34 28.36 3.25
N ASN A 257 -1.54 28.72 4.51
CA ASN A 257 -2.63 28.34 5.43
C ASN A 257 -3.70 27.34 4.90
N SER A 258 -3.35 26.13 4.59
CA SER A 258 -4.32 25.02 4.56
C SER A 258 -4.26 24.32 5.92
N LYS A 259 -4.97 24.86 6.89
CA LYS A 259 -5.26 24.17 8.14
C LYS A 259 -5.99 22.88 7.76
N LEU A 260 -5.37 21.72 7.99
CA LEU A 260 -6.14 20.53 8.26
C LEU A 260 -7.28 20.96 9.20
N SER A 261 -8.51 20.67 8.84
CA SER A 261 -9.64 21.13 9.65
C SER A 261 -9.38 20.67 11.09
N ASN A 262 -9.75 21.47 12.07
CA ASN A 262 -9.60 21.11 13.49
C ASN A 262 -10.27 19.76 13.82
N PHE A 263 -11.16 19.31 12.94
CA PHE A 263 -11.84 18.03 12.99
C PHE A 263 -10.90 16.87 12.58
N GLU A 264 -10.08 17.02 11.56
CA GLU A 264 -9.11 15.99 11.12
C GLU A 264 -7.96 15.86 12.12
N ARG A 265 -7.41 16.99 12.61
CA ARG A 265 -6.38 16.99 13.67
C ARG A 265 -6.90 16.35 14.98
N LYS A 266 -8.12 16.66 15.39
CA LYS A 266 -8.74 16.06 16.59
C LYS A 266 -8.95 14.55 16.44
N ASN A 267 -9.32 14.08 15.27
CA ASN A 267 -9.54 12.66 15.02
C ASN A 267 -8.24 11.88 14.93
N ILE A 268 -7.20 12.42 14.28
CA ILE A 268 -5.87 11.79 14.20
C ILE A 268 -5.26 11.70 15.62
N ASN A 269 -5.28 12.79 16.39
CA ASN A 269 -4.75 12.79 17.76
C ASN A 269 -5.55 11.89 18.71
N LYS A 270 -6.88 11.84 18.56
CA LYS A 270 -7.73 10.96 19.35
C LYS A 270 -7.49 9.48 19.04
N LEU A 271 -7.17 9.15 17.78
CA LEU A 271 -6.82 7.80 17.34
C LEU A 271 -5.42 7.39 17.79
N ALA A 272 -4.44 8.29 17.70
CA ALA A 272 -3.08 8.05 18.18
C ALA A 272 -3.03 7.86 19.70
N ASN A 273 -3.73 8.71 20.45
CA ASN A 273 -3.80 8.61 21.92
C ASN A 273 -4.58 7.36 22.38
N LYS A 274 -5.66 7.02 21.71
CA LYS A 274 -6.43 5.81 22.05
C LYS A 274 -5.68 4.51 21.74
N ASN A 275 -4.77 4.53 20.75
CA ASN A 275 -3.89 3.40 20.49
C ASN A 275 -2.76 3.29 21.50
N ARG A 276 -2.18 4.42 21.98
CA ARG A 276 -1.21 4.43 23.09
C ARG A 276 -1.80 3.86 24.39
N GLU A 277 -3.00 4.30 24.78
CA GLU A 277 -3.69 3.79 25.97
C GLU A 277 -3.97 2.27 25.88
N ASN A 278 -4.32 1.77 24.70
CA ASN A 278 -4.58 0.34 24.51
C ASN A 278 -3.29 -0.51 24.49
N ASP A 279 -2.18 0.04 23.97
CA ASP A 279 -0.88 -0.64 23.98
C ASP A 279 -0.29 -0.67 25.41
N GLU A 280 -0.42 0.41 26.19
CA GLU A 280 -0.07 0.45 27.60
C GLU A 280 -0.92 -0.52 28.43
N LEU A 281 -2.22 -0.59 28.20
CA LEU A 281 -3.11 -1.53 28.88
C LEU A 281 -2.82 -2.99 28.55
N TYR A 282 -2.38 -3.27 27.30
CA TYR A 282 -1.96 -4.61 26.86
C TYR A 282 -0.64 -5.03 27.49
N MET A 283 0.31 -4.08 27.62
CA MET A 283 1.61 -4.34 28.26
C MET A 283 1.48 -4.51 29.77
N LEU A 284 0.61 -3.72 30.44
CA LEU A 284 0.34 -3.85 31.86
C LEU A 284 -0.33 -5.20 32.22
N LYS A 285 -1.21 -5.72 31.37
CA LYS A 285 -1.83 -7.05 31.56
C LYS A 285 -0.89 -8.23 31.30
N ARG A 286 0.23 -8.01 30.62
CA ARG A 286 1.24 -9.05 30.36
C ARG A 286 2.27 -9.17 31.46
N ASN A 287 2.49 -8.09 32.22
CA ASN A 287 3.43 -8.04 33.36
C ASN A 287 2.79 -8.43 34.71
N SER A 288 1.48 -8.75 34.71
CA SER A 288 0.72 -9.17 35.89
C SER A 288 0.29 -10.63 35.85
N ARG A 289 1.01 -11.47 35.07
CA ARG A 289 0.85 -12.94 35.09
C ARG A 289 2.22 -13.60 35.26
#